data_05633e8c0aeee688b1f89cdc75668bfb
#
_entry.id   05633e8c0aeee688b1f89cdc75668bfb
#
_cell.length_a   1.000
_cell.length_b   1.000
_cell.length_c   1.000
_cell.angle_alpha   90.00
_cell.angle_beta   90.00
_cell.angle_gamma   90.00
#
_symmetry.space_group_name_H-M   'P 1'
#
loop_
_entity.id
_entity.type
_entity.pdbx_description
1 polymer ?
#
loop_
_entity_poly.entity_id
_entity_poly.type
_entity_poly.pdbx_seq_one_letter_code
_entity_poly.pdbx_strand_id
1 'polypeptide(L)'
;MIDARNYKAQETLKNGLQVTIRAIRPEDREALIAALKGLDERTLYYRFFGAKQDFSAQELTAATDVDFVRTIALVTCIQDGEGEKIIGAGRYIAFGNAEPPDLAEVAFMVEEDYHGLGIAGKILRHLAGIAKEKGIREFHAEVLPGNKGMLAVFNKSGFPVKLEYAEGLAHVTLSLAGDAE
;
A
#
# COMPACT_ATOMS: atom_id res chain seq x y z
N MET A 1 -11.85 -16.38 9.04
CA MET A 1 -12.07 -15.02 8.47
C MET A 1 -11.05 -14.04 9.01
N ILE A 2 -10.41 -13.28 8.13
CA ILE A 2 -9.40 -12.28 8.55
C ILE A 2 -10.09 -11.06 9.16
N ASP A 3 -9.69 -10.71 10.38
CA ASP A 3 -10.14 -9.47 11.01
C ASP A 3 -9.22 -8.33 10.54
N ALA A 4 -9.64 -7.62 9.48
CA ALA A 4 -8.81 -6.61 8.85
C ALA A 4 -8.52 -5.42 9.77
N ARG A 5 -9.47 -5.03 10.61
CA ARG A 5 -9.30 -3.89 11.51
C ARG A 5 -8.23 -4.15 12.58
N ASN A 6 -8.05 -5.39 12.97
CA ASN A 6 -7.06 -5.81 13.98
C ASN A 6 -5.90 -6.60 13.37
N TYR A 7 -5.74 -6.50 12.06
CA TYR A 7 -4.70 -7.23 11.32
C TYR A 7 -3.31 -6.87 11.83
N LYS A 8 -2.49 -7.90 12.04
CA LYS A 8 -1.10 -7.73 12.49
C LYS A 8 -0.27 -8.94 12.08
N ALA A 9 0.88 -8.69 11.47
CA ALA A 9 1.81 -9.74 11.06
C ALA A 9 3.25 -9.27 11.30
N GLN A 10 4.13 -10.22 11.63
CA GLN A 10 5.55 -9.96 11.75
C GLN A 10 6.24 -10.38 10.45
N GLU A 11 7.19 -9.58 9.98
CA GLU A 11 7.95 -9.85 8.77
C GLU A 11 9.43 -9.54 9.00
N THR A 12 10.29 -10.20 8.24
CA THR A 12 11.72 -9.91 8.22
C THR A 12 12.10 -9.39 6.84
N LEU A 13 12.70 -8.21 6.80
CA LEU A 13 13.14 -7.60 5.54
C LEU A 13 14.43 -8.23 5.02
N LYS A 14 14.81 -7.91 3.78
CA LYS A 14 16.00 -8.46 3.12
C LYS A 14 17.30 -8.24 3.90
N ASN A 15 17.39 -7.13 4.64
CA ASN A 15 18.55 -6.80 5.46
C ASN A 15 18.49 -7.40 6.89
N GLY A 16 17.49 -8.23 7.18
CA GLY A 16 17.31 -8.83 8.50
C GLY A 16 16.49 -7.99 9.48
N LEU A 17 16.08 -6.79 9.09
CA LEU A 17 15.29 -5.92 9.96
C LEU A 17 13.90 -6.53 10.22
N GLN A 18 13.53 -6.60 11.50
CA GLN A 18 12.22 -7.09 11.92
C GLN A 18 11.20 -5.95 11.85
N VAL A 19 10.07 -6.18 11.21
CA VAL A 19 9.01 -5.19 11.07
C VAL A 19 7.66 -5.79 11.44
N THR A 20 6.72 -4.92 11.79
CA THR A 20 5.33 -5.29 12.00
C THR A 20 4.51 -4.66 10.87
N ILE A 21 3.69 -5.48 10.20
CA ILE A 21 2.70 -4.99 9.23
C ILE A 21 1.34 -5.12 9.90
N ARG A 22 0.66 -4.02 10.07
CA ARG A 22 -0.61 -3.99 10.79
C ARG A 22 -1.60 -3.00 10.18
N ALA A 23 -2.87 -3.15 10.57
CA ALA A 23 -3.91 -2.21 10.20
C ALA A 23 -3.57 -0.80 10.71
N ILE A 24 -3.84 0.21 9.90
CA ILE A 24 -3.69 1.60 10.29
C ILE A 24 -4.78 1.97 11.32
N ARG A 25 -4.48 2.92 12.19
CA ARG A 25 -5.40 3.41 13.23
C ARG A 25 -5.43 4.92 13.21
N PRO A 26 -6.54 5.56 13.67
CA PRO A 26 -6.58 7.02 13.78
C PRO A 26 -5.41 7.60 14.60
N GLU A 27 -4.94 6.88 15.60
CA GLU A 27 -3.81 7.29 16.44
C GLU A 27 -2.49 7.34 15.71
N ASP A 28 -2.43 6.76 14.49
CA ASP A 28 -1.21 6.76 13.68
C ASP A 28 -0.96 8.08 12.95
N ARG A 29 -1.84 9.05 13.11
CA ARG A 29 -1.76 10.32 12.36
C ARG A 29 -0.40 11.00 12.45
N GLU A 30 0.14 11.14 13.67
CA GLU A 30 1.44 11.80 13.88
C GLU A 30 2.59 10.99 13.26
N ALA A 31 2.56 9.67 13.42
CA ALA A 31 3.56 8.79 12.83
C ALA A 31 3.49 8.82 11.29
N LEU A 32 2.28 8.93 10.73
CA LEU A 32 2.09 9.04 9.29
C LEU A 32 2.63 10.38 8.76
N ILE A 33 2.38 11.47 9.46
CA ILE A 33 2.94 12.78 9.11
C ILE A 33 4.46 12.71 9.09
N ALA A 34 5.07 12.11 10.09
CA ALA A 34 6.52 11.94 10.16
C ALA A 34 7.04 11.11 8.97
N ALA A 35 6.34 10.03 8.62
CA ALA A 35 6.72 9.20 7.48
C ALA A 35 6.64 9.97 6.16
N LEU A 36 5.59 10.77 5.98
CA LEU A 36 5.43 11.59 4.77
C LEU A 36 6.53 12.64 4.63
N LYS A 37 6.97 13.22 5.73
CA LYS A 37 8.08 14.18 5.74
C LYS A 37 9.42 13.52 5.38
N GLY A 38 9.54 12.23 5.58
CA GLY A 38 10.73 11.45 5.22
C GLY A 38 10.78 11.04 3.75
N LEU A 39 9.74 11.35 2.95
CA LEU A 39 9.74 11.06 1.52
C LEU A 39 10.43 12.18 0.77
N ASP A 40 11.23 11.83 -0.25
CA ASP A 40 11.83 12.83 -1.12
C ASP A 40 10.80 13.33 -2.15
N GLU A 41 11.16 14.39 -2.90
CA GLU A 41 10.28 14.99 -3.90
C GLU A 41 9.87 14.01 -4.99
N ARG A 42 10.78 13.12 -5.39
CA ARG A 42 10.53 12.14 -6.45
C ARG A 42 9.49 11.11 -6.00
N THR A 43 9.62 10.61 -4.78
CA THR A 43 8.65 9.66 -4.22
C THR A 43 7.28 10.30 -4.05
N LEU A 44 7.23 11.54 -3.56
CA LEU A 44 5.96 12.28 -3.47
C LEU A 44 5.33 12.49 -4.84
N TYR A 45 6.15 12.85 -5.85
CA TYR A 45 5.68 13.00 -7.22
C TYR A 45 5.08 11.70 -7.76
N TYR A 46 5.76 10.58 -7.57
CA TYR A 46 5.27 9.28 -8.03
C TYR A 46 3.99 8.85 -7.32
N ARG A 47 3.86 9.14 -6.04
CA ARG A 47 2.69 8.73 -5.25
C ARG A 47 1.47 9.61 -5.52
N PHE A 48 1.68 10.92 -5.70
CA PHE A 48 0.60 11.90 -5.81
C PHE A 48 0.51 12.55 -7.19
N PHE A 49 1.35 12.14 -8.14
CA PHE A 49 1.39 12.64 -9.53
C PHE A 49 1.62 14.15 -9.63
N GLY A 50 2.37 14.70 -8.66
CA GLY A 50 2.69 16.11 -8.63
C GLY A 50 3.47 16.48 -7.37
N ALA A 51 4.00 17.70 -7.34
CA ALA A 51 4.70 18.21 -6.17
C ALA A 51 3.68 18.49 -5.06
N LYS A 52 3.69 17.65 -4.03
CA LYS A 52 2.82 17.82 -2.87
C LYS A 52 3.68 17.93 -1.63
N GLN A 53 3.60 19.06 -0.95
CA GLN A 53 4.40 19.32 0.24
C GLN A 53 3.58 19.32 1.53
N ASP A 54 2.29 19.63 1.42
CA ASP A 54 1.40 19.74 2.57
C ASP A 54 0.21 18.80 2.43
N PHE A 55 -0.23 18.28 3.55
CA PHE A 55 -1.41 17.43 3.65
C PHE A 55 -2.41 18.09 4.59
N SER A 56 -3.66 18.23 4.14
CA SER A 56 -4.71 18.82 4.96
C SER A 56 -5.09 17.88 6.11
N ALA A 57 -5.69 18.45 7.16
CA ALA A 57 -6.22 17.65 8.26
C ALA A 57 -7.26 16.63 7.76
N GLN A 58 -8.06 17.01 6.77
CA GLN A 58 -9.06 16.13 6.16
C GLN A 58 -8.43 14.96 5.42
N GLU A 59 -7.34 15.20 4.66
CA GLU A 59 -6.60 14.14 3.98
C GLU A 59 -5.99 13.15 4.97
N LEU A 60 -5.41 13.65 6.07
CA LEU A 60 -4.81 12.81 7.10
C LEU A 60 -5.86 11.98 7.85
N THR A 61 -7.02 12.57 8.13
CA THR A 61 -8.12 11.85 8.75
C THR A 61 -8.61 10.73 7.82
N ALA A 62 -8.81 11.03 6.53
CA ALA A 62 -9.23 10.02 5.55
C ALA A 62 -8.22 8.89 5.40
N ALA A 63 -6.92 9.20 5.53
CA ALA A 63 -5.87 8.19 5.40
C ALA A 63 -5.76 7.27 6.62
N THR A 64 -6.11 7.75 7.81
CA THR A 64 -5.93 6.99 9.06
C THR A 64 -7.21 6.39 9.61
N ASP A 65 -8.37 7.01 9.33
CA ASP A 65 -9.66 6.54 9.82
C ASP A 65 -10.44 5.88 8.67
N VAL A 66 -9.99 4.68 8.28
CA VAL A 66 -10.60 3.92 7.19
C VAL A 66 -11.67 2.98 7.74
N ASP A 67 -12.62 2.58 6.88
CA ASP A 67 -13.77 1.76 7.30
C ASP A 67 -13.48 0.27 7.45
N PHE A 68 -12.37 -0.23 6.89
CA PHE A 68 -12.01 -1.64 6.82
C PHE A 68 -13.09 -2.53 6.17
N VAL A 69 -13.94 -1.92 5.36
CA VAL A 69 -14.95 -2.59 4.54
C VAL A 69 -14.60 -2.39 3.07
N ARG A 70 -14.64 -1.15 2.59
CA ARG A 70 -14.25 -0.80 1.22
C ARG A 70 -12.82 -0.30 1.12
N THR A 71 -12.28 0.25 2.19
CA THR A 71 -10.90 0.73 2.26
C THR A 71 -10.15 -0.04 3.31
N ILE A 72 -9.08 -0.70 2.91
CA ILE A 72 -8.17 -1.41 3.81
C ILE A 72 -6.81 -0.74 3.70
N ALA A 73 -6.24 -0.37 4.84
CA ALA A 73 -4.92 0.26 4.89
C ALA A 73 -4.03 -0.41 5.93
N LEU A 74 -2.80 -0.72 5.52
CA LEU A 74 -1.80 -1.34 6.37
C LEU A 74 -0.58 -0.44 6.44
N VAL A 75 0.07 -0.43 7.59
CA VAL A 75 1.34 0.26 7.79
C VAL A 75 2.41 -0.76 8.16
N THR A 76 3.65 -0.46 7.77
CA THR A 76 4.83 -1.22 8.18
C THR A 76 5.56 -0.38 9.21
N CYS A 77 5.80 -0.96 10.39
CA CYS A 77 6.37 -0.25 11.53
C CYS A 77 7.62 -0.95 12.03
N ILE A 78 8.55 -0.14 12.54
CA ILE A 78 9.70 -0.61 13.29
C ILE A 78 9.63 -0.05 14.71
N GLN A 79 10.29 -0.72 15.64
CA GLN A 79 10.44 -0.22 16.97
C GLN A 79 11.41 0.96 16.96
N ASP A 80 11.01 2.09 17.55
CA ASP A 80 11.82 3.30 17.63
C ASP A 80 11.73 3.82 19.06
N GLY A 81 12.71 3.47 19.89
CA GLY A 81 12.66 3.75 21.31
C GLY A 81 11.50 3.02 21.98
N GLU A 82 10.61 3.73 22.66
CA GLU A 82 9.42 3.18 23.31
C GLU A 82 8.21 3.14 22.38
N GLY A 83 8.32 3.74 21.19
CA GLY A 83 7.22 3.82 20.25
C GLY A 83 7.50 3.09 18.94
N GLU A 84 6.63 3.30 17.99
CA GLU A 84 6.73 2.77 16.65
C GLU A 84 6.97 3.89 15.64
N LYS A 85 7.78 3.59 14.62
CA LYS A 85 7.96 4.46 13.46
C LYS A 85 7.35 3.78 12.25
N ILE A 86 6.51 4.50 11.49
CA ILE A 86 5.97 4.02 10.22
C ILE A 86 7.01 4.23 9.15
N ILE A 87 7.38 3.16 8.43
CA ILE A 87 8.37 3.20 7.36
C ILE A 87 7.77 2.85 6.00
N GLY A 88 6.52 2.43 5.97
CA GLY A 88 5.80 2.14 4.75
C GLY A 88 4.31 2.03 5.00
N ALA A 89 3.54 2.20 3.95
CA ALA A 89 2.09 2.07 4.00
C ALA A 89 1.55 1.61 2.66
N GLY A 90 0.44 0.90 2.69
CA GLY A 90 -0.28 0.50 1.50
C GLY A 90 -1.75 0.43 1.79
N ARG A 91 -2.55 0.69 0.75
CA ARG A 91 -4.00 0.61 0.88
C ARG A 91 -4.65 0.09 -0.39
N TYR A 92 -5.85 -0.44 -0.24
CA TYR A 92 -6.72 -0.59 -1.40
C TYR A 92 -8.06 0.07 -1.11
N ILE A 93 -8.70 0.56 -2.16
CA ILE A 93 -10.05 1.12 -2.12
C ILE A 93 -10.90 0.37 -3.11
N ALA A 94 -11.93 -0.29 -2.64
CA ALA A 94 -12.85 -1.04 -3.49
C ALA A 94 -13.67 -0.10 -4.36
N PHE A 95 -13.93 -0.50 -5.60
CA PHE A 95 -14.71 0.31 -6.54
C PHE A 95 -15.54 -0.60 -7.44
N GLY A 96 -16.37 0.01 -8.28
CA GLY A 96 -17.23 -0.69 -9.22
C GLY A 96 -18.63 -0.89 -8.67
N ASN A 97 -19.48 -1.53 -9.47
CA ASN A 97 -20.91 -1.68 -9.20
C ASN A 97 -21.31 -3.06 -8.65
N ALA A 98 -20.37 -3.98 -8.54
CA ALA A 98 -20.66 -5.30 -7.99
C ALA A 98 -20.94 -5.23 -6.49
N GLU A 99 -21.83 -6.06 -5.99
CA GLU A 99 -22.14 -6.18 -4.56
C GLU A 99 -22.01 -7.64 -4.13
N PRO A 100 -21.02 -7.97 -3.27
CA PRO A 100 -19.96 -7.07 -2.75
C PRO A 100 -19.00 -6.63 -3.86
N PRO A 101 -18.24 -5.54 -3.66
CA PRO A 101 -17.30 -5.07 -4.70
C PRO A 101 -16.21 -6.10 -4.97
N ASP A 102 -15.82 -6.24 -6.23
CA ASP A 102 -14.82 -7.22 -6.67
C ASP A 102 -13.57 -6.60 -7.28
N LEU A 103 -13.51 -5.28 -7.36
CA LEU A 103 -12.36 -4.55 -7.87
C LEU A 103 -11.84 -3.58 -6.80
N ALA A 104 -10.54 -3.37 -6.76
CA ALA A 104 -9.95 -2.39 -5.85
C ALA A 104 -8.73 -1.73 -6.47
N GLU A 105 -8.53 -0.46 -6.14
CA GLU A 105 -7.35 0.30 -6.51
C GLU A 105 -6.34 0.27 -5.37
N VAL A 106 -5.08 -0.03 -5.67
CA VAL A 106 -4.01 -0.12 -4.67
C VAL A 106 -3.01 1.02 -4.85
N ALA A 107 -2.43 1.45 -3.73
CA ALA A 107 -1.37 2.45 -3.71
C ALA A 107 -0.43 2.17 -2.53
N PHE A 108 0.84 2.51 -2.70
CA PHE A 108 1.90 2.22 -1.72
C PHE A 108 2.81 3.43 -1.55
N MET A 109 3.41 3.54 -0.37
CA MET A 109 4.55 4.42 -0.14
C MET A 109 5.55 3.76 0.79
N VAL A 110 6.83 4.03 0.61
CA VAL A 110 7.92 3.53 1.46
C VAL A 110 8.89 4.68 1.69
N GLU A 111 9.31 4.89 2.95
CA GLU A 111 10.30 5.89 3.29
C GLU A 111 11.63 5.61 2.58
N GLU A 112 12.31 6.67 2.13
CA GLU A 112 13.52 6.56 1.28
C GLU A 112 14.61 5.65 1.86
N ASP A 113 14.86 5.76 3.17
CA ASP A 113 15.91 4.98 3.82
C ASP A 113 15.63 3.47 3.82
N TYR A 114 14.41 3.07 3.49
CA TYR A 114 13.99 1.68 3.52
C TYR A 114 13.62 1.12 2.15
N HIS A 115 13.96 1.84 1.07
CA HIS A 115 13.73 1.36 -0.29
C HIS A 115 14.60 0.12 -0.58
N GLY A 116 14.12 -0.74 -1.45
CA GLY A 116 14.86 -1.92 -1.89
C GLY A 116 14.83 -3.10 -0.92
N LEU A 117 14.11 -3.01 0.19
CA LEU A 117 14.05 -4.06 1.22
C LEU A 117 12.85 -4.99 1.09
N GLY A 118 11.97 -4.74 0.11
CA GLY A 118 10.81 -5.58 -0.15
C GLY A 118 9.55 -5.22 0.61
N ILE A 119 9.50 -4.03 1.21
CA ILE A 119 8.35 -3.59 2.02
C ILE A 119 7.06 -3.55 1.19
N ALA A 120 7.07 -2.87 0.04
CA ALA A 120 5.87 -2.74 -0.79
C ALA A 120 5.34 -4.10 -1.25
N GLY A 121 6.23 -5.01 -1.64
CA GLY A 121 5.84 -6.36 -2.04
C GLY A 121 5.20 -7.16 -0.91
N LYS A 122 5.70 -7.00 0.31
CA LYS A 122 5.13 -7.66 1.49
C LYS A 122 3.75 -7.07 1.83
N ILE A 123 3.61 -5.74 1.81
CA ILE A 123 2.31 -5.10 2.02
C ILE A 123 1.32 -5.58 0.96
N LEU A 124 1.72 -5.63 -0.31
CA LEU A 124 0.88 -6.11 -1.40
C LEU A 124 0.36 -7.52 -1.12
N ARG A 125 1.24 -8.42 -0.67
CA ARG A 125 0.86 -9.80 -0.36
C ARG A 125 -0.17 -9.86 0.76
N HIS A 126 0.01 -9.09 1.81
CA HIS A 126 -0.95 -9.03 2.92
C HIS A 126 -2.28 -8.42 2.50
N LEU A 127 -2.25 -7.32 1.73
CA LEU A 127 -3.46 -6.72 1.18
C LEU A 127 -4.21 -7.69 0.27
N ALA A 128 -3.48 -8.43 -0.58
CA ALA A 128 -4.09 -9.41 -1.49
C ALA A 128 -4.79 -10.54 -0.72
N GLY A 129 -4.20 -11.01 0.38
CA GLY A 129 -4.81 -12.02 1.24
C GLY A 129 -6.13 -11.55 1.83
N ILE A 130 -6.16 -10.33 2.35
CA ILE A 130 -7.37 -9.72 2.90
C ILE A 130 -8.41 -9.52 1.78
N ALA A 131 -7.98 -8.99 0.65
CA ALA A 131 -8.85 -8.68 -0.48
C ALA A 131 -9.52 -9.94 -1.05
N LYS A 132 -8.76 -11.02 -1.22
CA LYS A 132 -9.30 -12.28 -1.73
C LYS A 132 -10.42 -12.81 -0.83
N GLU A 133 -10.23 -12.75 0.46
CA GLU A 133 -11.24 -13.19 1.42
C GLU A 133 -12.50 -12.33 1.37
N LYS A 134 -12.37 -11.06 1.03
CA LYS A 134 -13.50 -10.13 0.88
C LYS A 134 -14.15 -10.16 -0.51
N GLY A 135 -13.67 -11.03 -1.41
CA GLY A 135 -14.25 -11.18 -2.74
C GLY A 135 -13.67 -10.28 -3.81
N ILE A 136 -12.59 -9.55 -3.52
CA ILE A 136 -11.88 -8.74 -4.53
C ILE A 136 -11.16 -9.69 -5.48
N ARG A 137 -11.36 -9.51 -6.79
CA ARG A 137 -10.81 -10.37 -7.83
C ARG A 137 -9.63 -9.73 -8.56
N GLU A 138 -9.57 -8.41 -8.58
CA GLU A 138 -8.53 -7.66 -9.28
C GLU A 138 -8.08 -6.46 -8.48
N PHE A 139 -6.78 -6.22 -8.47
CA PHE A 139 -6.19 -4.96 -8.05
C PHE A 139 -5.81 -4.14 -9.28
N HIS A 140 -6.13 -2.86 -9.25
CA HIS A 140 -5.77 -1.88 -10.27
C HIS A 140 -4.86 -0.83 -9.64
N ALA A 141 -3.86 -0.39 -10.41
CA ALA A 141 -2.97 0.68 -9.98
C ALA A 141 -2.61 1.56 -11.17
N GLU A 142 -2.47 2.86 -10.92
CA GLU A 142 -1.93 3.80 -11.90
C GLU A 142 -0.53 4.16 -11.45
N VAL A 143 0.45 3.99 -12.34
CA VAL A 143 1.87 4.18 -12.02
C VAL A 143 2.49 5.04 -13.11
N LEU A 144 3.28 6.05 -12.71
CA LEU A 144 4.07 6.81 -13.68
C LEU A 144 5.09 5.87 -14.30
N PRO A 145 5.25 5.90 -15.65
CA PRO A 145 6.15 4.93 -16.33
C PRO A 145 7.60 4.99 -15.85
N GLY A 146 8.05 6.13 -15.33
CA GLY A 146 9.38 6.27 -14.76
C GLY A 146 9.56 5.59 -13.40
N ASN A 147 8.46 5.22 -12.74
CA ASN A 147 8.51 4.54 -11.44
C ASN A 147 8.77 3.05 -11.62
N LYS A 148 9.99 2.72 -12.02
CA LYS A 148 10.38 1.32 -12.30
C LYS A 148 10.34 0.45 -11.05
N GLY A 149 10.60 1.02 -9.88
CA GLY A 149 10.55 0.30 -8.62
C GLY A 149 9.17 -0.25 -8.34
N MET A 150 8.12 0.58 -8.52
CA MET A 150 6.75 0.15 -8.29
C MET A 150 6.29 -0.86 -9.34
N LEU A 151 6.65 -0.65 -10.61
CA LEU A 151 6.34 -1.63 -11.67
C LEU A 151 6.97 -2.99 -11.35
N ALA A 152 8.20 -3.00 -10.82
CA ALA A 152 8.87 -4.24 -10.42
C ALA A 152 8.12 -4.95 -9.27
N VAL A 153 7.55 -4.21 -8.33
CA VAL A 153 6.75 -4.78 -7.23
C VAL A 153 5.60 -5.61 -7.80
N PHE A 154 4.86 -5.04 -8.76
CA PHE A 154 3.73 -5.74 -9.39
C PHE A 154 4.21 -6.94 -10.21
N ASN A 155 5.26 -6.78 -11.01
CA ASN A 155 5.78 -7.86 -11.86
C ASN A 155 6.34 -9.03 -11.04
N LYS A 156 6.83 -8.78 -9.83
CA LYS A 156 7.38 -9.81 -8.95
C LYS A 156 6.37 -10.37 -7.96
N SER A 157 5.11 -9.91 -8.03
CA SER A 157 4.08 -10.29 -7.06
C SER A 157 3.68 -11.77 -7.09
N GLY A 158 3.92 -12.45 -8.22
CA GLY A 158 3.45 -13.82 -8.43
C GLY A 158 2.04 -13.88 -9.01
N PHE A 159 1.30 -12.79 -9.04
CA PHE A 159 -0.03 -12.72 -9.65
C PHE A 159 0.08 -12.42 -11.15
N PRO A 160 -0.88 -12.90 -11.96
CA PRO A 160 -0.95 -12.48 -13.36
C PRO A 160 -1.08 -10.96 -13.47
N VAL A 161 -0.24 -10.34 -14.30
CA VAL A 161 -0.14 -8.88 -14.47
C VAL A 161 -0.51 -8.50 -15.88
N LYS A 162 -1.42 -7.53 -16.02
CA LYS A 162 -1.71 -6.89 -17.28
C LYS A 162 -1.25 -5.43 -17.20
N LEU A 163 -0.51 -4.98 -18.19
CA LEU A 163 0.05 -3.63 -18.23
C LEU A 163 -0.38 -2.93 -19.50
N GLU A 164 -1.02 -1.77 -19.37
CA GLU A 164 -1.44 -0.93 -20.48
C GLU A 164 -0.97 0.51 -20.25
N TYR A 165 -0.48 1.16 -21.30
CA TYR A 165 -0.05 2.55 -21.22
C TYR A 165 -1.11 3.42 -21.89
N ALA A 166 -1.64 4.39 -21.13
CA ALA A 166 -2.64 5.33 -21.63
C ALA A 166 -2.53 6.64 -20.87
N GLU A 167 -2.68 7.76 -21.57
CA GLU A 167 -2.72 9.10 -20.98
C GLU A 167 -1.49 9.42 -20.11
N GLY A 168 -0.31 8.91 -20.49
CA GLY A 168 0.92 9.14 -19.75
C GLY A 168 1.09 8.30 -18.51
N LEU A 169 0.22 7.33 -18.27
CA LEU A 169 0.29 6.45 -17.11
C LEU A 169 0.39 4.99 -17.52
N ALA A 170 1.02 4.19 -16.69
CA ALA A 170 0.96 2.74 -16.75
C ALA A 170 -0.23 2.28 -15.90
N HIS A 171 -1.18 1.60 -16.52
CA HIS A 171 -2.33 1.01 -15.84
C HIS A 171 -2.03 -0.45 -15.60
N VAL A 172 -1.90 -0.82 -14.33
CA VAL A 172 -1.56 -2.18 -13.90
C VAL A 172 -2.82 -2.87 -13.40
N THR A 173 -3.06 -4.09 -13.88
CA THR A 173 -4.12 -4.95 -13.35
C THR A 173 -3.49 -6.23 -12.86
N LEU A 174 -3.72 -6.58 -11.59
CA LEU A 174 -3.33 -7.86 -11.01
C LEU A 174 -4.57 -8.71 -10.83
N SER A 175 -4.52 -9.94 -11.32
CA SER A 175 -5.59 -10.91 -11.10
C SER A 175 -5.34 -11.66 -9.78
N LEU A 176 -6.23 -11.47 -8.82
CA LEU A 176 -6.15 -12.16 -7.52
C LEU A 176 -6.86 -13.51 -7.55
N ALA A 177 -7.64 -13.78 -8.61
CA ALA A 177 -8.34 -15.04 -8.77
C ALA A 177 -7.40 -16.20 -9.10
N GLY A 178 -6.19 -15.89 -9.64
CA GLY A 178 -5.15 -16.87 -9.85
C GLY A 178 -4.32 -17.09 -8.60
N ASP A 179 -3.67 -18.26 -8.50
CA ASP A 179 -2.75 -18.50 -7.40
C ASP A 179 -1.46 -17.73 -7.62
N ALA A 180 -0.95 -17.12 -6.56
CA ALA A 180 0.38 -16.55 -6.57
C ALA A 180 1.40 -17.68 -6.48
N GLU A 181 2.24 -17.80 -7.50
CA GLU A 181 3.28 -18.83 -7.55
C GLU A 181 4.64 -18.29 -7.10
#